data_779ef918962ca6cd6f73c7a582405e9d
#
_entry.id   779ef918962ca6cd6f73c7a582405e9d
#
_cell.length_a   1.000
_cell.length_b   1.000
_cell.length_c   1.000
_cell.angle_alpha   90.00
_cell.angle_beta   90.00
_cell.angle_gamma   90.00
#
_symmetry.space_group_name_H-M   'P 1'
#
loop_
_entity.id
_entity.type
_entity.pdbx_description
1 polymer ?
#
loop_
_entity_poly.entity_id
_entity_poly.type
_entity_poly.pdbx_seq_one_letter_code
_entity_poly.pdbx_strand_id
1 'polypeptide(L)'
;TLDEIYNNLSTKLKKDDIDKILNNMIDLKILRLKNEEIIENDYKNEALHLPGITLMICQDCNMRCSYCFAGDGEYSNKGYMDIDTAKKSIDFLIENSEEETLQVCLFGGEPLLNFKLFKDIVDYCKHIEPLVNKKFLITTTINGTLLNKEIEDYLVKNNITVQLSIDGDEDTHNSNRYFANKVKSYDLIMKKTKNMREKGILSSRATVTNNNLDMISTFEHLYDLNFRAIPIVPAYNSLKQDDYDNVENAYSALIDYFENLIKVGDFEKANKMTIIKNSLKRIHTGYDRNVSCGVGNGSCAVDINGELYPCHRFVSSKEHKIGDIYNGFEGRKEFIKSVNVENDKECSECWAKNLCVGGCPNETMDYKKNKSEDKFNICEITKFIYENLINVYIRLTEEEKKQLFTI
;
A
#
# COMPACT_ATOMS: atom_id res chain seq x y z
N THR A 1 -22.43 -22.81 7.70
CA THR A 1 -22.87 -23.14 9.07
C THR A 1 -21.74 -23.85 9.83
N LEU A 2 -21.79 -23.86 11.15
CA LEU A 2 -20.85 -24.64 11.98
C LEU A 2 -20.85 -26.12 11.60
N ASP A 3 -22.02 -26.70 11.34
CA ASP A 3 -22.15 -28.09 10.94
C ASP A 3 -21.46 -28.40 9.62
N GLU A 4 -21.50 -27.48 8.65
CA GLU A 4 -20.76 -27.62 7.39
C GLU A 4 -19.25 -27.58 7.62
N ILE A 5 -18.77 -26.70 8.50
CA ILE A 5 -17.35 -26.61 8.86
C ILE A 5 -16.89 -27.93 9.49
N TYR A 6 -17.63 -28.44 10.46
CA TYR A 6 -17.29 -29.72 11.09
C TYR A 6 -17.35 -30.88 10.11
N ASN A 7 -18.35 -30.96 9.24
CA ASN A 7 -18.47 -32.01 8.25
C ASN A 7 -17.30 -32.00 7.23
N ASN A 8 -16.90 -30.82 6.79
CA ASN A 8 -15.82 -30.69 5.82
C ASN A 8 -14.42 -30.94 6.42
N LEU A 9 -14.22 -30.57 7.70
CA LEU A 9 -12.92 -30.68 8.36
C LEU A 9 -12.75 -31.99 9.15
N SER A 10 -13.83 -32.70 9.51
CA SER A 10 -13.78 -33.93 10.32
C SER A 10 -12.95 -35.06 9.69
N THR A 11 -12.72 -35.03 8.37
CA THR A 11 -11.87 -35.99 7.66
C THR A 11 -10.38 -35.69 7.83
N LYS A 12 -10.02 -34.48 8.23
CA LYS A 12 -8.63 -33.99 8.31
C LYS A 12 -8.19 -33.62 9.72
N LEU A 13 -9.11 -33.20 10.58
CA LEU A 13 -8.84 -32.71 11.93
C LEU A 13 -9.73 -33.34 12.94
N LYS A 14 -9.29 -33.45 14.19
CA LYS A 14 -10.12 -33.87 15.33
C LYS A 14 -11.05 -32.72 15.73
N LYS A 15 -12.20 -33.04 16.29
CA LYS A 15 -13.20 -32.05 16.71
C LYS A 15 -12.60 -31.00 17.66
N ASP A 16 -11.82 -31.44 18.65
CA ASP A 16 -11.18 -30.52 19.61
C ASP A 16 -10.22 -29.52 18.95
N ASP A 17 -9.56 -29.91 17.85
CA ASP A 17 -8.66 -29.02 17.10
C ASP A 17 -9.48 -28.01 16.27
N ILE A 18 -10.60 -28.45 15.68
CA ILE A 18 -11.55 -27.57 14.99
C ILE A 18 -12.12 -26.55 15.97
N ASP A 19 -12.54 -26.98 17.16
CA ASP A 19 -13.07 -26.11 18.22
C ASP A 19 -12.04 -25.03 18.63
N LYS A 20 -10.77 -25.42 18.82
CA LYS A 20 -9.68 -24.49 19.15
C LYS A 20 -9.45 -23.47 18.04
N ILE A 21 -9.45 -23.91 16.78
CA ILE A 21 -9.28 -23.01 15.63
C ILE A 21 -10.43 -22.03 15.57
N LEU A 22 -11.68 -22.49 15.67
CA LEU A 22 -12.86 -21.63 15.62
C LEU A 22 -12.88 -20.61 16.77
N ASN A 23 -12.58 -21.03 18.00
CA ASN A 23 -12.51 -20.13 19.13
C ASN A 23 -11.40 -19.08 18.94
N ASN A 24 -10.21 -19.47 18.51
CA ASN A 24 -9.15 -18.52 18.20
C ASN A 24 -9.56 -17.52 17.11
N MET A 25 -10.27 -17.98 16.07
CA MET A 25 -10.76 -17.07 15.01
C MET A 25 -11.84 -16.11 15.52
N ILE A 26 -12.66 -16.53 16.49
CA ILE A 26 -13.65 -15.65 17.17
C ILE A 26 -12.92 -14.65 18.07
N ASP A 27 -11.98 -15.11 18.90
CA ASP A 27 -11.20 -14.25 19.79
C ASP A 27 -10.39 -13.19 19.02
N LEU A 28 -9.89 -13.57 17.85
CA LEU A 28 -9.18 -12.67 16.90
C LEU A 28 -10.15 -11.82 16.06
N LYS A 29 -11.47 -11.90 16.29
CA LYS A 29 -12.49 -11.19 15.50
C LYS A 29 -12.47 -11.49 13.99
N ILE A 30 -11.84 -12.60 13.58
CA ILE A 30 -11.85 -13.09 12.19
C ILE A 30 -13.23 -13.66 11.87
N LEU A 31 -13.82 -14.40 12.84
CA LEU A 31 -15.21 -14.86 12.80
C LEU A 31 -16.02 -14.12 13.86
N ARG A 32 -17.25 -13.75 13.52
CA ARG A 32 -18.23 -13.19 14.45
C ARG A 32 -19.45 -14.07 14.51
N LEU A 33 -20.04 -14.18 15.69
CA LEU A 33 -21.32 -14.87 15.84
C LEU A 33 -22.43 -13.99 15.23
N LYS A 34 -23.39 -14.61 14.57
CA LYS A 34 -24.45 -13.92 13.80
C LYS A 34 -25.30 -12.95 14.65
N ASN A 35 -25.30 -13.12 15.98
CA ASN A 35 -26.09 -12.32 16.93
C ASN A 35 -25.23 -11.34 17.74
N GLU A 36 -23.93 -11.22 17.49
CA GLU A 36 -23.15 -10.11 18.07
C GLU A 36 -23.62 -8.81 17.42
N GLU A 37 -24.11 -7.89 18.24
CA GLU A 37 -24.36 -6.52 17.80
C GLU A 37 -23.05 -6.01 17.18
N ILE A 38 -23.13 -5.65 15.90
CA ILE A 38 -22.10 -4.88 15.27
C ILE A 38 -22.07 -3.59 16.09
N ILE A 39 -21.03 -3.41 16.90
CA ILE A 39 -20.74 -2.07 17.42
C ILE A 39 -20.47 -1.29 16.16
N GLU A 40 -21.51 -0.59 15.66
CA GLU A 40 -21.29 0.44 14.67
C GLU A 40 -20.28 1.36 15.33
N ASN A 41 -19.04 1.28 14.91
CA ASN A 41 -18.07 2.30 15.24
C ASN A 41 -18.71 3.61 14.79
N ASP A 42 -19.19 4.33 15.80
CA ASP A 42 -19.99 5.52 15.59
C ASP A 42 -19.05 6.59 15.01
N TYR A 43 -18.94 6.61 13.67
CA TYR A 43 -18.25 7.70 12.94
C TYR A 43 -18.91 9.07 13.23
N LYS A 44 -19.86 9.11 14.19
CA LYS A 44 -20.69 10.28 14.50
C LYS A 44 -19.92 11.45 15.11
N ASN A 45 -18.69 11.23 15.62
CA ASN A 45 -17.96 12.30 16.34
C ASN A 45 -16.44 12.19 16.27
N GLU A 46 -15.87 11.47 15.33
CA GLU A 46 -14.43 11.60 15.17
C GLU A 46 -14.14 13.01 14.66
N ALA A 47 -13.59 13.84 15.54
CA ALA A 47 -12.81 14.99 15.15
C ALA A 47 -11.97 14.60 13.95
N LEU A 48 -11.93 15.40 12.91
CA LEU A 48 -11.29 15.08 11.64
C LEU A 48 -9.84 14.63 11.90
N HIS A 49 -9.65 13.31 12.01
CA HIS A 49 -8.36 12.73 12.31
C HIS A 49 -7.63 12.50 10.98
N LEU A 50 -6.74 13.43 10.63
CA LEU A 50 -5.91 13.35 9.43
C LEU A 50 -4.43 13.23 9.82
N PRO A 51 -3.91 12.00 10.11
CA PRO A 51 -2.52 11.81 10.51
C PRO A 51 -1.51 12.03 9.38
N GLY A 52 -1.96 12.13 8.13
CA GLY A 52 -1.05 12.30 7.01
C GLY A 52 -1.68 12.83 5.73
N ILE A 53 -0.81 13.40 4.89
CA ILE A 53 -1.16 13.96 3.60
C ILE A 53 -0.15 13.54 2.52
N THR A 54 -0.64 13.32 1.30
CA THR A 54 0.21 13.13 0.12
C THR A 54 0.14 14.37 -0.76
N LEU A 55 1.25 15.07 -0.93
CA LEU A 55 1.34 16.23 -1.81
C LEU A 55 1.83 15.80 -3.19
N MET A 56 0.99 16.04 -4.20
CA MET A 56 1.33 15.80 -5.60
C MET A 56 2.17 16.98 -6.11
N ILE A 57 3.43 17.08 -5.66
CA ILE A 57 4.29 18.24 -5.95
C ILE A 57 4.67 18.39 -7.43
N CYS A 58 4.48 17.30 -8.21
CA CYS A 58 4.80 17.23 -9.62
C CYS A 58 3.87 16.24 -10.33
N GLN A 59 2.98 16.73 -11.18
CA GLN A 59 2.17 15.92 -12.09
C GLN A 59 2.83 15.86 -13.47
N ASP A 60 4.09 15.43 -13.50
CA ASP A 60 4.92 15.15 -14.68
C ASP A 60 5.91 14.02 -14.32
N CYS A 61 6.30 13.24 -15.32
CA CYS A 61 7.25 12.16 -15.13
C CYS A 61 8.17 12.04 -16.37
N ASN A 62 9.44 11.77 -16.14
CA ASN A 62 10.42 11.51 -17.20
C ASN A 62 10.41 10.05 -17.70
N MET A 63 9.60 9.17 -17.05
CA MET A 63 9.41 7.78 -17.45
C MET A 63 8.01 7.54 -18.00
N ARG A 64 7.83 6.39 -18.69
CA ARG A 64 6.55 5.91 -19.25
C ARG A 64 6.39 4.43 -18.93
N CYS A 65 6.05 4.14 -17.66
CA CYS A 65 5.86 2.76 -17.21
C CYS A 65 4.58 2.18 -17.81
N SER A 66 4.64 0.93 -18.30
CA SER A 66 3.52 0.28 -19.00
C SER A 66 2.23 0.16 -18.16
N TYR A 67 2.38 0.04 -16.86
CA TYR A 67 1.28 -0.13 -15.88
C TYR A 67 0.96 1.15 -15.09
N CYS A 68 1.43 2.31 -15.51
CA CYS A 68 1.28 3.53 -14.73
C CYS A 68 -0.20 3.92 -14.57
N PHE A 69 -0.70 3.91 -13.34
CA PHE A 69 -2.08 4.32 -13.05
C PHE A 69 -2.35 5.81 -13.31
N ALA A 70 -1.28 6.62 -13.39
CA ALA A 70 -1.34 8.05 -13.74
C ALA A 70 -1.24 8.29 -15.26
N GLY A 71 -1.47 7.28 -16.09
CA GLY A 71 -1.28 7.35 -17.53
C GLY A 71 0.18 7.63 -17.89
N ASP A 72 0.45 8.76 -18.53
CA ASP A 72 1.82 9.19 -18.85
C ASP A 72 2.58 9.76 -17.65
N GLY A 73 2.10 9.56 -16.43
CA GLY A 73 2.65 10.14 -15.20
C GLY A 73 2.20 11.59 -14.97
N GLU A 74 1.26 12.07 -15.76
CA GLU A 74 0.78 13.47 -15.77
C GLU A 74 -0.60 13.62 -15.10
N TYR A 75 -1.23 12.53 -14.66
CA TYR A 75 -2.54 12.54 -13.98
C TYR A 75 -3.63 13.31 -14.77
N SER A 76 -3.56 13.30 -16.10
CA SER A 76 -4.42 14.09 -17.00
C SER A 76 -4.41 15.61 -16.75
N ASN A 77 -3.51 16.11 -15.90
CA ASN A 77 -3.35 17.53 -15.56
C ASN A 77 -1.88 17.83 -15.26
N LYS A 78 -1.07 17.89 -16.32
CA LYS A 78 0.37 18.13 -16.20
C LYS A 78 0.67 19.47 -15.55
N GLY A 79 1.56 19.47 -14.56
CA GLY A 79 1.98 20.69 -13.89
C GLY A 79 2.82 20.45 -12.63
N TYR A 80 3.07 21.54 -11.95
CA TYR A 80 3.85 21.58 -10.73
C TYR A 80 3.11 22.35 -9.65
N MET A 81 3.10 21.86 -8.42
CA MET A 81 2.56 22.57 -7.27
C MET A 81 3.43 23.81 -6.99
N ASP A 82 2.83 24.93 -6.65
CA ASP A 82 3.54 26.10 -6.15
C ASP A 82 3.77 26.03 -4.64
N ILE A 83 4.64 26.92 -4.13
CA ILE A 83 5.03 26.92 -2.71
C ILE A 83 3.89 27.35 -1.78
N ASP A 84 3.00 28.22 -2.23
CA ASP A 84 1.88 28.72 -1.40
C ASP A 84 0.83 27.62 -1.24
N THR A 85 0.50 26.91 -2.30
CA THR A 85 -0.34 25.70 -2.26
C THR A 85 0.27 24.64 -1.35
N ALA A 86 1.59 24.39 -1.45
CA ALA A 86 2.27 23.40 -0.61
C ALA A 86 2.21 23.78 0.88
N LYS A 87 2.52 25.04 1.25
CA LYS A 87 2.43 25.52 2.62
C LYS A 87 1.02 25.44 3.15
N LYS A 88 0.04 25.92 2.39
CA LYS A 88 -1.38 25.85 2.78
C LYS A 88 -1.84 24.42 3.00
N SER A 89 -1.31 23.46 2.23
CA SER A 89 -1.61 22.03 2.43
C SER A 89 -1.03 21.48 3.74
N ILE A 90 0.16 21.92 4.14
CA ILE A 90 0.74 21.57 5.44
C ILE A 90 -0.06 22.22 6.59
N ASP A 91 -0.44 23.49 6.46
CA ASP A 91 -1.27 24.18 7.45
C ASP A 91 -2.62 23.47 7.59
N PHE A 92 -3.23 23.09 6.46
CA PHE A 92 -4.46 22.29 6.45
C PHE A 92 -4.32 20.96 7.19
N LEU A 93 -3.18 20.25 7.02
CA LEU A 93 -2.90 19.00 7.75
C LEU A 93 -2.83 19.25 9.26
N ILE A 94 -2.15 20.34 9.69
CA ILE A 94 -2.02 20.70 11.10
C ILE A 94 -3.39 21.03 11.72
N GLU A 95 -4.20 21.82 11.02
CA GLU A 95 -5.55 22.23 11.45
C GLU A 95 -6.53 21.05 11.57
N ASN A 96 -6.31 19.97 10.79
CA ASN A 96 -7.19 18.80 10.72
C ASN A 96 -6.62 17.54 11.40
N SER A 97 -5.60 17.69 12.27
CA SER A 97 -4.98 16.58 12.97
C SER A 97 -4.68 16.86 14.43
N GLU A 98 -5.07 15.95 15.30
CA GLU A 98 -4.71 15.95 16.72
C GLU A 98 -3.39 15.22 16.99
N GLU A 99 -2.84 14.49 16.00
CA GLU A 99 -1.61 13.70 16.17
C GLU A 99 -0.39 14.58 16.45
N GLU A 100 0.49 14.12 17.33
CA GLU A 100 1.79 14.74 17.60
C GLU A 100 2.77 14.54 16.43
N THR A 101 2.60 13.46 15.66
CA THR A 101 3.45 13.12 14.53
C THR A 101 2.64 13.04 13.24
N LEU A 102 2.92 13.94 12.31
CA LEU A 102 2.23 14.07 11.03
C LEU A 102 3.05 13.46 9.90
N GLN A 103 2.39 12.73 9.01
CA GLN A 103 3.04 12.13 7.84
C GLN A 103 2.84 13.01 6.61
N VAL A 104 3.94 13.36 5.94
CA VAL A 104 3.92 14.10 4.68
C VAL A 104 4.61 13.26 3.60
N CYS A 105 3.83 12.80 2.64
CA CYS A 105 4.37 12.08 1.48
C CYS A 105 4.51 13.04 0.30
N LEU A 106 5.76 13.29 -0.13
CA LEU A 106 6.04 14.05 -1.33
C LEU A 106 6.02 13.11 -2.53
N PHE A 107 5.05 13.30 -3.40
CA PHE A 107 4.70 12.35 -4.46
C PHE A 107 4.41 13.05 -5.79
N GLY A 108 4.03 12.27 -6.81
CA GLY A 108 3.61 12.76 -8.12
C GLY A 108 3.95 11.78 -9.23
N GLY A 109 4.20 12.26 -10.43
CA GLY A 109 4.80 11.47 -11.50
C GLY A 109 6.23 11.10 -11.13
N GLU A 110 7.10 12.12 -11.02
CA GLU A 110 8.44 12.00 -10.41
C GLU A 110 8.72 13.25 -9.56
N PRO A 111 8.66 13.14 -8.23
CA PRO A 111 8.78 14.31 -7.35
C PRO A 111 10.12 15.03 -7.44
N LEU A 112 11.19 14.34 -7.82
CA LEU A 112 12.52 14.97 -7.99
C LEU A 112 12.61 15.88 -9.21
N LEU A 113 11.64 15.91 -10.12
CA LEU A 113 11.54 16.95 -11.16
C LEU A 113 11.28 18.33 -10.55
N ASN A 114 10.65 18.39 -9.39
CA ASN A 114 10.41 19.62 -8.63
C ASN A 114 11.24 19.65 -7.33
N PHE A 115 12.53 19.33 -7.42
CA PHE A 115 13.39 19.20 -6.24
C PHE A 115 13.55 20.52 -5.47
N LYS A 116 13.40 21.67 -6.15
CA LYS A 116 13.39 22.97 -5.45
C LYS A 116 12.22 23.03 -4.46
N LEU A 117 10.99 22.81 -4.92
CA LEU A 117 9.82 22.79 -4.06
C LEU A 117 9.92 21.69 -3.00
N PHE A 118 10.46 20.51 -3.36
CA PHE A 118 10.73 19.43 -2.41
C PHE A 118 11.52 19.93 -1.20
N LYS A 119 12.63 20.66 -1.44
CA LYS A 119 13.43 21.26 -0.35
C LYS A 119 12.65 22.31 0.42
N ASP A 120 11.97 23.20 -0.29
CA ASP A 120 11.20 24.28 0.33
C ASP A 120 10.12 23.75 1.29
N ILE A 121 9.46 22.63 0.97
CA ILE A 121 8.48 21.97 1.84
C ILE A 121 9.14 21.37 3.08
N VAL A 122 10.25 20.63 2.90
CA VAL A 122 10.99 20.02 4.02
C VAL A 122 11.48 21.10 4.98
N ASP A 123 12.01 22.19 4.47
CA ASP A 123 12.51 23.31 5.26
C ASP A 123 11.35 24.05 5.99
N TYR A 124 10.19 24.17 5.31
CA TYR A 124 8.97 24.72 5.95
C TYR A 124 8.51 23.84 7.10
N CYS A 125 8.35 22.53 6.90
CA CYS A 125 7.98 21.60 7.97
C CYS A 125 8.89 21.73 9.18
N LYS A 126 10.20 21.75 8.98
CA LYS A 126 11.19 21.90 10.07
C LYS A 126 11.09 23.23 10.79
N HIS A 127 10.82 24.30 10.03
CA HIS A 127 10.68 25.63 10.61
C HIS A 127 9.47 25.73 11.53
N ILE A 128 8.34 25.09 11.15
CA ILE A 128 7.09 25.19 11.92
C ILE A 128 6.99 24.15 13.04
N GLU A 129 7.72 23.02 13.00
CA GLU A 129 7.69 21.99 14.04
C GLU A 129 7.67 22.53 15.48
N PRO A 130 8.62 23.40 15.89
CA PRO A 130 8.66 23.93 17.25
C PRO A 130 7.52 24.91 17.54
N LEU A 131 6.92 25.51 16.51
CA LEU A 131 5.83 26.49 16.67
C LEU A 131 4.48 25.82 16.91
N VAL A 132 4.27 24.65 16.32
CA VAL A 132 2.99 23.91 16.39
C VAL A 132 3.06 22.70 17.33
N ASN A 133 4.23 22.45 17.95
CA ASN A 133 4.48 21.30 18.82
C ASN A 133 4.12 19.95 18.16
N LYS A 134 4.47 19.81 16.89
CA LYS A 134 4.25 18.59 16.10
C LYS A 134 5.56 18.18 15.43
N LYS A 135 5.67 16.89 15.04
CA LYS A 135 6.79 16.35 14.26
C LYS A 135 6.30 15.96 12.87
N PHE A 136 7.15 16.14 11.86
CA PHE A 136 6.84 15.72 10.50
C PHE A 136 7.72 14.53 10.09
N LEU A 137 7.08 13.41 9.73
CA LEU A 137 7.72 12.28 9.07
C LEU A 137 7.55 12.44 7.56
N ILE A 138 8.64 12.76 6.88
CA ILE A 138 8.62 13.00 5.43
C ILE A 138 9.01 11.73 4.69
N THR A 139 8.19 11.35 3.72
CA THR A 139 8.40 10.20 2.87
C THR A 139 8.32 10.58 1.41
N THR A 140 8.94 9.80 0.53
CA THR A 140 8.81 9.98 -0.92
C THR A 140 8.97 8.67 -1.66
N THR A 141 8.31 8.57 -2.82
CA THR A 141 8.53 7.49 -3.78
C THR A 141 9.13 8.08 -5.04
N ILE A 142 10.27 7.55 -5.47
CA ILE A 142 11.02 8.05 -6.62
C ILE A 142 11.30 6.94 -7.62
N ASN A 143 11.53 7.30 -8.87
CA ASN A 143 12.01 6.37 -9.89
C ASN A 143 13.56 6.22 -9.91
N GLY A 144 14.28 7.05 -9.17
CA GLY A 144 15.74 6.98 -8.99
C GLY A 144 16.56 7.56 -10.13
N THR A 145 15.97 7.90 -11.27
CA THR A 145 16.71 8.38 -12.46
C THR A 145 17.36 9.75 -12.27
N LEU A 146 16.83 10.56 -11.37
CA LEU A 146 17.32 11.93 -11.10
C LEU A 146 18.26 12.02 -9.90
N LEU A 147 18.43 10.92 -9.12
CA LEU A 147 19.35 10.92 -7.98
C LEU A 147 20.76 11.34 -8.40
N ASN A 148 21.35 12.17 -7.55
CA ASN A 148 22.75 12.59 -7.61
C ASN A 148 23.25 12.80 -6.17
N LYS A 149 24.51 13.13 -6.01
CA LYS A 149 25.12 13.29 -4.68
C LYS A 149 24.46 14.39 -3.85
N GLU A 150 24.07 15.51 -4.43
CA GLU A 150 23.39 16.61 -3.73
C GLU A 150 22.04 16.13 -3.18
N ILE A 151 21.24 15.48 -4.03
CA ILE A 151 19.91 14.96 -3.64
C ILE A 151 20.05 13.88 -2.57
N GLU A 152 20.97 12.94 -2.75
CA GLU A 152 21.24 11.89 -1.77
C GLU A 152 21.60 12.48 -0.39
N ASP A 153 22.57 13.39 -0.35
CA ASP A 153 23.01 14.01 0.90
C ASP A 153 21.88 14.78 1.57
N TYR A 154 21.02 15.44 0.79
CA TYR A 154 19.84 16.13 1.33
C TYR A 154 18.83 15.16 1.91
N LEU A 155 18.49 14.08 1.22
CA LEU A 155 17.55 13.07 1.69
C LEU A 155 18.03 12.41 3.01
N VAL A 156 19.31 12.03 3.06
CA VAL A 156 19.92 11.41 4.24
C VAL A 156 19.98 12.39 5.41
N LYS A 157 20.49 13.60 5.19
CA LYS A 157 20.61 14.65 6.24
C LYS A 157 19.27 14.98 6.88
N ASN A 158 18.19 14.91 6.12
CA ASN A 158 16.85 15.28 6.56
C ASN A 158 16.02 14.07 7.02
N ASN A 159 16.62 12.86 7.14
CA ASN A 159 15.95 11.61 7.52
C ASN A 159 14.70 11.30 6.69
N ILE A 160 14.72 11.60 5.39
CA ILE A 160 13.59 11.36 4.50
C ILE A 160 13.53 9.88 4.16
N THR A 161 12.37 9.26 4.40
CA THR A 161 12.15 7.86 4.03
C THR A 161 11.91 7.76 2.53
N VAL A 162 12.76 7.00 1.85
CA VAL A 162 12.72 6.87 0.38
C VAL A 162 12.30 5.47 -0.03
N GLN A 163 11.27 5.40 -0.87
CA GLN A 163 10.89 4.21 -1.59
C GLN A 163 11.32 4.34 -3.06
N LEU A 164 12.10 3.38 -3.54
CA LEU A 164 12.56 3.31 -4.92
C LEU A 164 11.66 2.39 -5.73
N SER A 165 11.15 2.89 -6.84
CA SER A 165 10.38 2.08 -7.79
C SER A 165 11.32 1.24 -8.65
N ILE A 166 11.34 -0.09 -8.42
CA ILE A 166 12.21 -1.07 -9.09
C ILE A 166 11.50 -2.42 -9.13
N ASP A 167 11.41 -3.05 -10.30
CA ASP A 167 10.51 -4.21 -10.51
C ASP A 167 11.23 -5.58 -10.51
N GLY A 168 12.51 -5.61 -10.24
CA GLY A 168 13.31 -6.81 -10.24
C GLY A 168 14.64 -6.63 -10.97
N ASP A 169 15.10 -7.66 -11.68
CA ASP A 169 16.32 -7.61 -12.49
C ASP A 169 16.21 -6.69 -13.72
N GLU A 170 17.27 -6.61 -14.51
CA GLU A 170 17.35 -5.71 -15.67
C GLU A 170 16.24 -5.96 -16.68
N ASP A 171 16.01 -7.21 -17.05
CA ASP A 171 15.03 -7.58 -18.08
C ASP A 171 13.60 -7.31 -17.60
N THR A 172 13.29 -7.73 -16.39
CA THR A 172 12.02 -7.49 -15.70
C THR A 172 11.71 -6.02 -15.57
N HIS A 173 12.66 -5.23 -15.05
CA HIS A 173 12.49 -3.81 -14.86
C HIS A 173 12.31 -3.08 -16.19
N ASN A 174 13.20 -3.33 -17.17
CA ASN A 174 13.19 -2.63 -18.45
C ASN A 174 12.01 -3.00 -19.35
N SER A 175 11.36 -4.15 -19.13
CA SER A 175 10.14 -4.54 -19.86
C SER A 175 8.97 -3.59 -19.54
N ASN A 176 8.94 -3.05 -18.33
CA ASN A 176 7.84 -2.24 -17.82
C ASN A 176 8.21 -0.76 -17.59
N ARG A 177 9.47 -0.47 -17.23
CA ARG A 177 9.89 0.86 -16.79
C ARG A 177 11.00 1.42 -17.69
N TYR A 178 10.61 2.31 -18.57
CA TYR A 178 11.49 2.94 -19.54
C TYR A 178 11.25 4.45 -19.61
N PHE A 179 12.22 5.19 -20.15
CA PHE A 179 12.06 6.62 -20.42
C PHE A 179 11.03 6.89 -21.52
N ALA A 180 10.54 8.13 -21.61
CA ALA A 180 9.58 8.53 -22.63
C ALA A 180 10.03 8.21 -24.07
N ASN A 181 11.33 8.20 -24.33
CA ASN A 181 11.96 7.82 -25.61
C ASN A 181 12.25 6.31 -25.73
N LYS A 182 11.68 5.46 -24.87
CA LYS A 182 11.85 4.01 -24.82
C LYS A 182 13.26 3.52 -24.45
N VAL A 183 14.14 4.38 -24.00
CA VAL A 183 15.46 3.99 -23.47
C VAL A 183 15.28 3.26 -22.15
N LYS A 184 16.05 2.19 -21.96
CA LYS A 184 16.11 1.39 -20.73
C LYS A 184 16.58 2.23 -19.55
N SER A 185 16.08 1.97 -18.33
CA SER A 185 16.37 2.79 -17.16
C SER A 185 17.14 2.05 -16.04
N TYR A 186 17.18 0.72 -16.06
CA TYR A 186 17.72 -0.11 -14.97
C TYR A 186 19.17 0.27 -14.60
N ASP A 187 20.09 0.23 -15.56
CA ASP A 187 21.52 0.49 -15.31
C ASP A 187 21.77 1.88 -14.72
N LEU A 188 21.05 2.88 -15.23
CA LEU A 188 21.14 4.25 -14.70
C LEU A 188 20.68 4.30 -13.24
N ILE A 189 19.57 3.66 -12.92
CA ILE A 189 19.02 3.60 -11.58
C ILE A 189 19.97 2.85 -10.66
N MET A 190 20.49 1.69 -11.08
CA MET A 190 21.46 0.92 -10.30
C MET A 190 22.73 1.71 -9.99
N LYS A 191 23.25 2.44 -10.96
CA LYS A 191 24.42 3.30 -10.77
C LYS A 191 24.14 4.43 -9.79
N LYS A 192 23.00 5.11 -9.92
CA LYS A 192 22.65 6.30 -9.12
C LYS A 192 22.25 5.97 -7.69
N THR A 193 21.66 4.79 -7.45
CA THR A 193 21.17 4.38 -6.13
C THR A 193 22.19 3.56 -5.33
N LYS A 194 23.34 3.23 -5.91
CA LYS A 194 24.34 2.31 -5.34
C LYS A 194 24.67 2.64 -3.88
N ASN A 195 25.07 3.86 -3.59
CA ASN A 195 25.50 4.27 -2.25
C ASN A 195 24.34 4.18 -1.20
N MET A 196 23.13 4.56 -1.58
CA MET A 196 21.96 4.43 -0.68
C MET A 196 21.57 2.98 -0.45
N ARG A 197 21.69 2.11 -1.46
CA ARG A 197 21.44 0.66 -1.31
C ARG A 197 22.51 0.01 -0.43
N GLU A 198 23.81 0.30 -0.64
CA GLU A 198 24.89 -0.21 0.19
C GLU A 198 24.72 0.15 1.68
N LYS A 199 24.10 1.30 1.97
CA LYS A 199 23.74 1.71 3.34
C LYS A 199 22.46 1.04 3.87
N GLY A 200 21.73 0.28 3.05
CA GLY A 200 20.48 -0.38 3.44
C GLY A 200 19.34 0.59 3.82
N ILE A 201 19.34 1.81 3.29
CA ILE A 201 18.36 2.84 3.69
C ILE A 201 17.16 2.95 2.74
N LEU A 202 17.22 2.30 1.58
CA LEU A 202 16.12 2.30 0.60
C LEU A 202 15.15 1.15 0.86
N SER A 203 13.86 1.43 0.72
CA SER A 203 12.85 0.40 0.46
C SER A 203 12.59 0.31 -1.03
N SER A 204 12.33 -0.88 -1.55
CA SER A 204 11.88 -1.02 -2.94
C SER A 204 10.36 -0.88 -3.05
N ARG A 205 9.87 -0.75 -4.27
CA ARG A 205 8.48 -0.95 -4.67
C ARG A 205 8.50 -1.67 -6.00
N ALA A 206 8.24 -2.97 -5.97
CA ALA A 206 8.16 -3.78 -7.17
C ALA A 206 6.69 -3.94 -7.61
N THR A 207 6.45 -3.71 -8.88
CA THR A 207 5.15 -3.93 -9.52
C THR A 207 5.29 -5.07 -10.53
N VAL A 208 4.42 -6.06 -10.40
CA VAL A 208 4.42 -7.25 -11.23
C VAL A 208 3.27 -7.17 -12.24
N THR A 209 3.54 -7.56 -13.48
CA THR A 209 2.57 -7.64 -14.57
C THR A 209 2.42 -9.09 -15.02
N ASN A 210 1.51 -9.37 -15.94
CA ASN A 210 1.34 -10.70 -16.52
C ASN A 210 2.59 -11.25 -17.24
N ASN A 211 3.52 -10.37 -17.65
CA ASN A 211 4.77 -10.77 -18.30
C ASN A 211 5.88 -11.19 -17.32
N ASN A 212 5.65 -11.04 -16.02
CA ASN A 212 6.70 -11.12 -15.01
C ASN A 212 6.07 -11.51 -13.64
N LEU A 213 5.55 -12.72 -13.55
CA LEU A 213 4.92 -13.24 -12.32
C LEU A 213 5.90 -14.02 -11.43
N ASP A 214 7.19 -14.12 -11.78
CA ASP A 214 8.20 -14.71 -10.90
C ASP A 214 8.53 -13.76 -9.73
N MET A 215 7.64 -13.78 -8.72
CA MET A 215 7.77 -12.94 -7.54
C MET A 215 8.94 -13.36 -6.65
N ILE A 216 9.33 -14.63 -6.67
CA ILE A 216 10.46 -15.14 -5.87
C ILE A 216 11.77 -14.61 -6.45
N SER A 217 12.01 -14.76 -7.76
CA SER A 217 13.20 -14.22 -8.42
C SER A 217 13.29 -12.69 -8.24
N THR A 218 12.16 -11.99 -8.39
CA THR A 218 12.06 -10.54 -8.11
C THR A 218 12.48 -10.22 -6.66
N PHE A 219 11.98 -10.98 -5.68
CA PHE A 219 12.31 -10.76 -4.28
C PHE A 219 13.80 -11.04 -4.02
N GLU A 220 14.34 -12.16 -4.49
CA GLU A 220 15.74 -12.54 -4.30
C GLU A 220 16.68 -11.49 -4.87
N HIS A 221 16.42 -11.04 -6.09
CA HIS A 221 17.22 -10.00 -6.73
C HIS A 221 17.23 -8.69 -5.91
N LEU A 222 16.07 -8.26 -5.43
CA LEU A 222 15.96 -7.04 -4.62
C LEU A 222 16.57 -7.23 -3.22
N TYR A 223 16.51 -8.44 -2.66
CA TYR A 223 17.17 -8.77 -1.40
C TYR A 223 18.70 -8.65 -1.52
N ASP A 224 19.28 -9.21 -2.58
CA ASP A 224 20.72 -9.13 -2.86
C ASP A 224 21.19 -7.70 -3.13
N LEU A 225 20.30 -6.83 -3.61
CA LEU A 225 20.54 -5.40 -3.77
C LEU A 225 20.43 -4.61 -2.44
N ASN A 226 20.26 -5.28 -1.31
CA ASN A 226 20.23 -4.72 0.04
C ASN A 226 19.08 -3.74 0.32
N PHE A 227 17.90 -3.96 -0.26
CA PHE A 227 16.71 -3.21 0.14
C PHE A 227 16.23 -3.63 1.53
N ARG A 228 15.84 -2.65 2.36
CA ARG A 228 15.37 -2.92 3.73
C ARG A 228 13.94 -3.45 3.82
N ALA A 229 13.10 -3.16 2.83
CA ALA A 229 11.73 -3.64 2.70
C ALA A 229 11.41 -3.84 1.22
N ILE A 230 10.76 -4.96 0.88
CA ILE A 230 10.54 -5.41 -0.49
C ILE A 230 9.05 -5.75 -0.68
N PRO A 231 8.16 -4.75 -0.77
CA PRO A 231 6.80 -4.98 -1.18
C PRO A 231 6.71 -5.28 -2.68
N ILE A 232 6.14 -6.43 -3.01
CA ILE A 232 5.87 -6.87 -4.39
C ILE A 232 4.35 -6.90 -4.56
N VAL A 233 3.82 -6.18 -5.54
CA VAL A 233 2.37 -6.04 -5.75
C VAL A 233 2.04 -6.13 -7.24
N PRO A 234 1.11 -6.98 -7.66
CA PRO A 234 0.63 -7.01 -9.03
C PRO A 234 -0.08 -5.70 -9.44
N ALA A 235 0.07 -5.35 -10.69
CA ALA A 235 -0.70 -4.30 -11.33
C ALA A 235 -2.07 -4.87 -11.77
N TYR A 236 -2.98 -5.06 -10.84
CA TYR A 236 -4.27 -5.72 -11.09
C TYR A 236 -5.05 -5.13 -12.28
N ASN A 237 -4.96 -3.80 -12.48
CA ASN A 237 -5.63 -3.16 -13.62
C ASN A 237 -5.04 -3.54 -15.00
N SER A 238 -3.84 -4.12 -15.03
CA SER A 238 -3.21 -4.64 -16.26
C SER A 238 -3.40 -6.14 -16.48
N LEU A 239 -4.00 -6.84 -15.50
CA LEU A 239 -4.27 -8.26 -15.56
C LEU A 239 -5.66 -8.54 -16.15
N LYS A 240 -5.80 -9.69 -16.80
CA LYS A 240 -7.05 -10.22 -17.32
C LYS A 240 -7.42 -11.50 -16.58
N GLN A 241 -8.66 -11.96 -16.78
CA GLN A 241 -9.11 -13.22 -16.15
C GLN A 241 -8.28 -14.44 -16.60
N ASP A 242 -7.78 -14.44 -17.83
CA ASP A 242 -6.88 -15.49 -18.35
C ASP A 242 -5.53 -15.56 -17.59
N ASP A 243 -5.13 -14.48 -16.92
CA ASP A 243 -3.91 -14.46 -16.10
C ASP A 243 -4.12 -15.07 -14.70
N TYR A 244 -5.36 -15.41 -14.33
CA TYR A 244 -5.74 -15.76 -12.95
C TYR A 244 -4.93 -16.91 -12.39
N ASP A 245 -4.89 -18.05 -13.09
CA ASP A 245 -4.18 -19.25 -12.63
C ASP A 245 -2.67 -19.00 -12.47
N ASN A 246 -2.09 -18.18 -13.34
CA ASN A 246 -0.67 -17.82 -13.26
C ASN A 246 -0.40 -16.94 -12.03
N VAL A 247 -1.29 -15.99 -11.73
CA VAL A 247 -1.18 -15.13 -10.55
C VAL A 247 -1.40 -15.93 -9.26
N GLU A 248 -2.36 -16.85 -9.26
CA GLU A 248 -2.63 -17.75 -8.13
C GLU A 248 -1.40 -18.63 -7.83
N ASN A 249 -0.82 -19.25 -8.85
CA ASN A 249 0.40 -20.04 -8.72
C ASN A 249 1.59 -19.22 -8.21
N ALA A 250 1.75 -17.98 -8.69
CA ALA A 250 2.82 -17.08 -8.26
C ALA A 250 2.67 -16.70 -6.77
N TYR A 251 1.45 -16.44 -6.29
CA TYR A 251 1.20 -16.22 -4.87
C TYR A 251 1.39 -17.48 -4.02
N SER A 252 0.93 -18.64 -4.49
CA SER A 252 1.18 -19.91 -3.79
C SER A 252 2.67 -20.13 -3.58
N ALA A 253 3.46 -20.02 -4.64
CA ALA A 253 4.91 -20.17 -4.56
C ALA A 253 5.57 -19.15 -3.62
N LEU A 254 5.13 -17.89 -3.66
CA LEU A 254 5.67 -16.83 -2.80
C LEU A 254 5.33 -17.08 -1.32
N ILE A 255 4.13 -17.56 -1.01
CA ILE A 255 3.69 -17.89 0.34
C ILE A 255 4.45 -19.10 0.88
N ASP A 256 4.61 -20.16 0.06
CA ASP A 256 5.39 -21.33 0.41
C ASP A 256 6.87 -20.97 0.65
N TYR A 257 7.43 -20.11 -0.19
CA TYR A 257 8.78 -19.59 -0.02
C TYR A 257 8.93 -18.84 1.31
N PHE A 258 7.98 -17.96 1.65
CA PHE A 258 7.96 -17.24 2.92
C PHE A 258 7.88 -18.20 4.12
N GLU A 259 6.99 -19.21 4.08
CA GLU A 259 6.88 -20.21 5.14
C GLU A 259 8.20 -20.99 5.31
N ASN A 260 8.85 -21.36 4.19
CA ASN A 260 10.13 -22.04 4.24
C ASN A 260 11.23 -21.20 4.90
N LEU A 261 11.32 -19.89 4.62
CA LEU A 261 12.27 -18.99 5.31
C LEU A 261 12.06 -19.02 6.83
N ILE A 262 10.82 -19.04 7.29
CA ILE A 262 10.51 -19.14 8.73
C ILE A 262 10.98 -20.50 9.27
N LYS A 263 10.68 -21.61 8.59
CA LYS A 263 11.02 -22.96 9.02
C LYS A 263 12.53 -23.20 9.11
N VAL A 264 13.34 -22.55 8.26
CA VAL A 264 14.79 -22.60 8.35
C VAL A 264 15.39 -21.54 9.28
N GLY A 265 14.57 -20.69 9.90
CA GLY A 265 14.99 -19.66 10.87
C GLY A 265 15.50 -18.36 10.24
N ASP A 266 15.31 -18.13 8.93
CA ASP A 266 15.73 -16.90 8.25
C ASP A 266 14.66 -15.80 8.38
N PHE A 267 14.45 -15.35 9.62
CA PHE A 267 13.47 -14.30 9.93
C PHE A 267 13.87 -12.92 9.39
N GLU A 268 15.19 -12.67 9.23
CA GLU A 268 15.65 -11.41 8.64
C GLU A 268 15.10 -11.25 7.22
N LYS A 269 15.29 -12.28 6.41
CA LYS A 269 14.82 -12.29 5.02
C LYS A 269 13.29 -12.29 4.94
N ALA A 270 12.63 -13.14 5.73
CA ALA A 270 11.16 -13.17 5.81
C ALA A 270 10.55 -11.81 6.18
N ASN A 271 11.15 -11.08 7.12
CA ASN A 271 10.68 -9.76 7.53
C ASN A 271 10.75 -8.69 6.43
N LYS A 272 11.57 -8.88 5.39
CA LYS A 272 11.62 -7.97 4.23
C LYS A 272 10.49 -8.21 3.23
N MET A 273 9.81 -9.36 3.27
CA MET A 273 8.60 -9.66 2.49
C MET A 273 7.36 -8.97 3.10
N THR A 274 7.37 -7.66 3.07
CA THR A 274 6.47 -6.83 3.91
C THR A 274 4.98 -7.02 3.63
N ILE A 275 4.58 -7.33 2.40
CA ILE A 275 3.15 -7.57 2.06
C ILE A 275 2.65 -8.84 2.75
N ILE A 276 3.38 -9.96 2.63
CA ILE A 276 3.03 -11.24 3.26
C ILE A 276 3.05 -11.09 4.80
N LYS A 277 4.15 -10.54 5.35
CA LYS A 277 4.27 -10.31 6.78
C LYS A 277 3.12 -9.47 7.35
N ASN A 278 2.78 -8.34 6.70
CA ASN A 278 1.73 -7.46 7.18
C ASN A 278 0.34 -8.10 7.07
N SER A 279 0.10 -8.95 6.07
CA SER A 279 -1.14 -9.72 5.96
C SER A 279 -1.24 -10.77 7.07
N LEU A 280 -0.15 -11.48 7.40
CA LEU A 280 -0.10 -12.38 8.57
C LEU A 280 -0.23 -11.63 9.90
N LYS A 281 0.35 -10.43 10.02
CA LYS A 281 0.17 -9.59 11.21
C LYS A 281 -1.30 -9.23 11.42
N ARG A 282 -2.06 -8.95 10.36
CA ARG A 282 -3.52 -8.72 10.47
C ARG A 282 -4.25 -9.95 11.01
N ILE A 283 -3.87 -11.15 10.59
CA ILE A 283 -4.41 -12.41 11.13
C ILE A 283 -4.05 -12.55 12.61
N HIS A 284 -2.81 -12.22 12.99
CA HIS A 284 -2.31 -12.36 14.35
C HIS A 284 -2.96 -11.38 15.34
N THR A 285 -3.12 -10.11 14.97
CA THR A 285 -3.59 -9.06 15.89
C THR A 285 -5.10 -8.81 15.83
N GLY A 286 -5.78 -9.39 14.85
CA GLY A 286 -7.10 -8.93 14.45
C GLY A 286 -7.03 -7.56 13.76
N TYR A 287 -8.01 -7.23 12.94
CA TYR A 287 -8.04 -5.98 12.20
C TYR A 287 -9.45 -5.40 12.26
N ASP A 288 -9.65 -4.47 13.18
CA ASP A 288 -10.96 -3.85 13.42
C ASP A 288 -11.07 -2.54 12.65
N ARG A 289 -11.23 -2.64 11.32
CA ARG A 289 -11.47 -1.51 10.42
C ARG A 289 -12.46 -1.91 9.34
N ASN A 290 -13.28 -0.95 8.92
CA ASN A 290 -14.27 -1.15 7.87
C ASN A 290 -13.87 -0.51 6.53
N VAL A 291 -12.74 0.21 6.52
CA VAL A 291 -12.15 0.85 5.33
C VAL A 291 -10.67 0.53 5.28
N SER A 292 -10.19 0.07 4.14
CA SER A 292 -8.77 -0.30 3.97
C SER A 292 -7.85 0.92 3.90
N CYS A 293 -6.56 0.70 4.21
CA CYS A 293 -5.42 1.61 4.03
C CYS A 293 -5.59 3.08 4.47
N GLY A 294 -6.66 3.44 5.18
CA GLY A 294 -6.92 4.81 5.62
C GLY A 294 -7.36 5.78 4.52
N VAL A 295 -7.71 5.27 3.32
CA VAL A 295 -8.14 6.07 2.18
C VAL A 295 -9.29 7.02 2.56
N GLY A 296 -9.08 8.30 2.32
CA GLY A 296 -10.05 9.36 2.67
C GLY A 296 -10.25 9.60 4.16
N ASN A 297 -9.81 8.70 5.05
CA ASN A 297 -9.96 8.83 6.51
C ASN A 297 -8.62 9.11 7.20
N GLY A 298 -7.66 8.22 7.12
CA GLY A 298 -6.32 8.36 7.72
C GLY A 298 -5.31 9.09 6.83
N SER A 299 -5.65 9.39 5.58
CA SER A 299 -4.84 10.20 4.67
C SER A 299 -5.66 10.70 3.49
N CYS A 300 -5.21 11.78 2.87
CA CYS A 300 -5.73 12.27 1.60
C CYS A 300 -4.57 12.70 0.69
N ALA A 301 -4.85 12.93 -0.59
CA ALA A 301 -3.90 13.52 -1.51
C ALA A 301 -4.35 14.94 -1.88
N VAL A 302 -3.37 15.83 -2.07
CA VAL A 302 -3.58 17.18 -2.59
C VAL A 302 -2.93 17.28 -3.96
N ASP A 303 -3.69 17.68 -4.96
CA ASP A 303 -3.17 17.91 -6.29
C ASP A 303 -2.40 19.25 -6.40
N ILE A 304 -1.85 19.53 -7.58
CA ILE A 304 -1.08 20.77 -7.83
C ILE A 304 -1.90 22.06 -7.66
N ASN A 305 -3.22 21.99 -7.63
CA ASN A 305 -4.14 23.13 -7.48
C ASN A 305 -4.73 23.24 -6.06
N GLY A 306 -4.39 22.34 -5.16
CA GLY A 306 -4.95 22.30 -3.81
C GLY A 306 -6.26 21.53 -3.67
N GLU A 307 -6.68 20.79 -4.70
CA GLU A 307 -7.85 19.92 -4.64
C GLU A 307 -7.55 18.66 -3.81
N LEU A 308 -8.50 18.26 -2.97
CA LEU A 308 -8.39 17.10 -2.09
C LEU A 308 -9.00 15.86 -2.74
N TYR A 309 -8.25 14.76 -2.69
CA TYR A 309 -8.65 13.43 -3.15
C TYR A 309 -8.44 12.38 -2.07
N PRO A 310 -9.19 11.26 -2.08
CA PRO A 310 -9.06 10.21 -1.07
C PRO A 310 -7.65 9.61 -0.96
N CYS A 311 -6.94 9.47 -2.08
CA CYS A 311 -5.51 9.12 -2.14
C CYS A 311 -4.93 9.53 -3.51
N HIS A 312 -3.60 9.40 -3.67
CA HIS A 312 -2.89 9.75 -4.91
C HIS A 312 -3.39 9.00 -6.17
N ARG A 313 -4.03 7.85 -6.02
CA ARG A 313 -4.59 7.08 -7.16
C ARG A 313 -5.91 7.65 -7.69
N PHE A 314 -6.57 8.51 -6.93
CA PHE A 314 -7.80 9.20 -7.34
C PHE A 314 -7.57 10.62 -7.85
N VAL A 315 -6.32 11.11 -7.78
CA VAL A 315 -5.99 12.46 -8.27
C VAL A 315 -6.40 12.61 -9.72
N SER A 316 -7.01 13.75 -10.05
CA SER A 316 -7.62 14.09 -11.34
C SER A 316 -8.92 13.36 -11.70
N SER A 317 -9.43 12.48 -10.84
CA SER A 317 -10.78 11.93 -10.99
C SER A 317 -11.80 12.87 -10.36
N LYS A 318 -12.41 13.73 -11.15
CA LYS A 318 -13.37 14.76 -10.67
C LYS A 318 -14.51 14.20 -9.83
N GLU A 319 -14.96 12.97 -10.14
CA GLU A 319 -16.03 12.29 -9.39
C GLU A 319 -15.60 11.87 -7.96
N HIS A 320 -14.29 11.82 -7.68
CA HIS A 320 -13.74 11.41 -6.39
C HIS A 320 -13.07 12.57 -5.63
N LYS A 321 -13.25 13.82 -6.09
CA LYS A 321 -12.82 14.99 -5.33
C LYS A 321 -13.58 15.04 -3.99
N ILE A 322 -12.84 15.24 -2.90
CA ILE A 322 -13.40 15.29 -1.53
C ILE A 322 -13.21 16.65 -0.85
N GLY A 323 -13.02 17.70 -1.65
CA GLY A 323 -12.86 19.07 -1.18
C GLY A 323 -11.63 19.76 -1.74
N ASP A 324 -11.20 20.81 -1.07
CA ASP A 324 -9.95 21.53 -1.33
C ASP A 324 -9.36 22.12 -0.04
N ILE A 325 -8.07 22.52 -0.09
CA ILE A 325 -7.36 23.05 1.07
C ILE A 325 -7.83 24.45 1.53
N TYR A 326 -8.66 25.12 0.76
CA TYR A 326 -9.15 26.47 1.06
C TYR A 326 -10.53 26.45 1.73
N ASN A 327 -11.40 25.53 1.30
CA ASN A 327 -12.78 25.40 1.75
C ASN A 327 -13.00 24.19 2.66
N GLY A 328 -12.04 23.29 2.75
CA GLY A 328 -12.13 22.09 3.57
C GLY A 328 -12.68 20.87 2.84
N PHE A 329 -13.10 19.85 3.61
CA PHE A 329 -13.65 18.63 3.07
C PHE A 329 -15.09 18.80 2.59
N GLU A 330 -15.34 18.35 1.36
CA GLU A 330 -16.66 18.24 0.75
C GLU A 330 -16.78 16.85 0.12
N GLY A 331 -17.82 16.08 0.48
CA GLY A 331 -17.98 14.70 -0.05
C GLY A 331 -17.09 13.63 0.60
N ARG A 332 -16.23 13.96 1.56
CA ARG A 332 -15.35 12.99 2.25
C ARG A 332 -16.13 11.89 2.96
N LYS A 333 -17.20 12.24 3.68
CA LYS A 333 -18.04 11.28 4.41
C LYS A 333 -18.76 10.32 3.46
N GLU A 334 -19.27 10.83 2.36
CA GLU A 334 -19.93 10.07 1.30
C GLU A 334 -18.95 9.09 0.66
N PHE A 335 -17.73 9.53 0.36
CA PHE A 335 -16.68 8.66 -0.14
C PHE A 335 -16.35 7.54 0.85
N ILE A 336 -16.09 7.86 2.12
CA ILE A 336 -15.79 6.86 3.17
C ILE A 336 -16.94 5.85 3.29
N LYS A 337 -18.19 6.34 3.28
CA LYS A 337 -19.37 5.48 3.30
C LYS A 337 -19.45 4.55 2.09
N SER A 338 -19.06 5.02 0.90
CA SER A 338 -19.09 4.23 -0.34
C SER A 338 -18.06 3.11 -0.39
N VAL A 339 -16.94 3.23 0.35
CA VAL A 339 -15.86 2.23 0.40
C VAL A 339 -15.87 1.40 1.68
N ASN A 340 -16.82 1.64 2.59
CA ASN A 340 -17.00 0.87 3.81
C ASN A 340 -17.59 -0.51 3.48
N VAL A 341 -16.89 -1.56 3.90
CA VAL A 341 -17.28 -2.97 3.60
C VAL A 341 -18.62 -3.37 4.19
N GLU A 342 -19.09 -2.71 5.23
CA GLU A 342 -20.41 -2.99 5.83
C GLU A 342 -21.56 -2.45 4.96
N ASN A 343 -21.29 -1.43 4.13
CA ASN A 343 -22.26 -0.84 3.21
C ASN A 343 -22.31 -1.54 1.84
N ASP A 344 -21.39 -2.45 1.58
CA ASP A 344 -21.32 -3.23 0.36
C ASP A 344 -21.85 -4.64 0.62
N LYS A 345 -22.92 -5.04 -0.09
CA LYS A 345 -23.59 -6.32 0.13
C LYS A 345 -22.67 -7.53 -0.07
N GLU A 346 -21.80 -7.50 -1.09
CA GLU A 346 -20.89 -8.61 -1.36
C GLU A 346 -19.80 -8.70 -0.30
N CYS A 347 -19.30 -7.55 0.17
CA CYS A 347 -18.27 -7.49 1.20
C CYS A 347 -18.84 -7.82 2.58
N SER A 348 -20.02 -7.32 2.95
CA SER A 348 -20.63 -7.54 4.28
C SER A 348 -20.89 -9.01 4.57
N GLU A 349 -21.19 -9.81 3.53
CA GLU A 349 -21.42 -11.26 3.63
C GLU A 349 -20.13 -12.09 3.38
N CYS A 350 -19.00 -11.45 3.05
CA CYS A 350 -17.76 -12.14 2.69
C CYS A 350 -17.00 -12.64 3.93
N TRP A 351 -16.58 -13.91 3.93
CA TRP A 351 -15.78 -14.48 5.01
C TRP A 351 -14.44 -13.75 5.23
N ALA A 352 -13.83 -13.24 4.16
CA ALA A 352 -12.56 -12.53 4.23
C ALA A 352 -12.71 -11.04 4.59
N LYS A 353 -13.92 -10.55 4.88
CA LYS A 353 -14.25 -9.15 5.12
C LYS A 353 -13.26 -8.46 6.07
N ASN A 354 -13.05 -9.03 7.24
CA ASN A 354 -12.22 -8.44 8.29
C ASN A 354 -10.71 -8.51 8.01
N LEU A 355 -10.28 -9.30 7.04
CA LEU A 355 -8.89 -9.42 6.60
C LEU A 355 -8.61 -8.56 5.36
N CYS A 356 -9.49 -8.64 4.38
CA CYS A 356 -9.41 -7.91 3.12
C CYS A 356 -9.76 -6.42 3.29
N VAL A 357 -10.81 -6.14 4.08
CA VAL A 357 -11.34 -4.77 4.33
C VAL A 357 -11.60 -4.01 3.02
N GLY A 358 -12.17 -4.72 2.03
CA GLY A 358 -12.51 -4.15 0.72
C GLY A 358 -11.34 -3.98 -0.26
N GLY A 359 -10.11 -4.33 0.11
CA GLY A 359 -8.94 -4.20 -0.77
C GLY A 359 -8.57 -2.76 -1.09
N CYS A 360 -7.91 -2.53 -2.23
CA CYS A 360 -7.62 -1.18 -2.70
C CYS A 360 -8.86 -0.53 -3.31
N PRO A 361 -9.45 0.54 -2.74
CA PRO A 361 -10.68 1.13 -3.25
C PRO A 361 -10.60 1.56 -4.72
N ASN A 362 -9.47 2.09 -5.16
CA ASN A 362 -9.30 2.48 -6.57
C ASN A 362 -9.42 1.28 -7.53
N GLU A 363 -8.93 0.11 -7.13
CA GLU A 363 -9.00 -1.11 -7.95
C GLU A 363 -10.36 -1.80 -7.81
N THR A 364 -10.87 -1.92 -6.57
CA THR A 364 -12.11 -2.65 -6.31
C THR A 364 -13.36 -1.90 -6.77
N MET A 365 -13.38 -0.57 -6.68
CA MET A 365 -14.47 0.25 -7.24
C MET A 365 -14.54 0.11 -8.75
N ASP A 366 -13.39 0.19 -9.44
CA ASP A 366 -13.34 -0.02 -10.89
C ASP A 366 -13.74 -1.44 -11.26
N TYR A 367 -13.26 -2.45 -10.53
CA TYR A 367 -13.67 -3.85 -10.72
C TYR A 367 -15.17 -4.04 -10.58
N LYS A 368 -15.79 -3.51 -9.51
CA LYS A 368 -17.24 -3.64 -9.26
C LYS A 368 -18.12 -2.89 -10.25
N LYS A 369 -17.69 -1.67 -10.65
CA LYS A 369 -18.42 -0.84 -11.60
C LYS A 369 -18.45 -1.45 -13.02
N ASN A 370 -17.34 -2.10 -13.39
CA ASN A 370 -17.10 -2.56 -14.76
C ASN A 370 -16.94 -4.10 -14.83
N LYS A 371 -17.67 -4.87 -14.03
CA LYS A 371 -17.61 -6.33 -14.05
C LYS A 371 -17.82 -6.87 -15.46
N SER A 372 -16.88 -7.65 -15.97
CA SER A 372 -16.94 -8.41 -17.20
C SER A 372 -16.22 -9.75 -17.00
N GLU A 373 -16.54 -10.73 -17.84
CA GLU A 373 -15.90 -12.07 -17.78
C GLU A 373 -14.38 -12.00 -18.02
N ASP A 374 -13.93 -11.00 -18.78
CA ASP A 374 -12.50 -10.80 -19.09
C ASP A 374 -11.73 -10.09 -18.00
N LYS A 375 -12.42 -9.49 -17.00
CA LYS A 375 -11.77 -8.68 -15.98
C LYS A 375 -11.24 -9.52 -14.83
N PHE A 376 -9.97 -9.32 -14.48
CA PHE A 376 -9.30 -10.04 -13.39
C PHE A 376 -10.08 -9.97 -12.07
N ASN A 377 -10.41 -11.13 -11.49
CA ASN A 377 -11.19 -11.20 -10.26
C ASN A 377 -10.33 -10.96 -9.00
N ILE A 378 -10.20 -9.69 -8.63
CA ILE A 378 -9.42 -9.25 -7.46
C ILE A 378 -9.97 -9.85 -6.15
N CYS A 379 -11.28 -10.06 -6.05
CA CYS A 379 -11.89 -10.63 -4.84
C CYS A 379 -11.48 -12.08 -4.64
N GLU A 380 -11.51 -12.89 -5.69
CA GLU A 380 -11.15 -14.31 -5.59
C GLU A 380 -9.66 -14.50 -5.28
N ILE A 381 -8.77 -13.78 -5.96
CA ILE A 381 -7.33 -13.88 -5.64
C ILE A 381 -7.03 -13.40 -4.21
N THR A 382 -7.74 -12.39 -3.72
CA THR A 382 -7.57 -11.93 -2.33
C THR A 382 -8.03 -12.98 -1.33
N LYS A 383 -9.15 -13.66 -1.58
CA LYS A 383 -9.61 -14.79 -0.76
C LYS A 383 -8.59 -15.93 -0.76
N PHE A 384 -8.10 -16.32 -1.94
CA PHE A 384 -7.07 -17.34 -2.09
C PHE A 384 -5.82 -17.00 -1.26
N ILE A 385 -5.31 -15.76 -1.35
CA ILE A 385 -4.15 -15.31 -0.58
C ILE A 385 -4.41 -15.46 0.92
N TYR A 386 -5.54 -14.97 1.43
CA TYR A 386 -5.83 -15.05 2.87
C TYR A 386 -6.09 -16.47 3.35
N GLU A 387 -6.71 -17.34 2.57
CA GLU A 387 -6.86 -18.75 2.89
C GLU A 387 -5.50 -19.43 3.08
N ASN A 388 -4.57 -19.22 2.16
CA ASN A 388 -3.22 -19.76 2.28
C ASN A 388 -2.44 -19.16 3.46
N LEU A 389 -2.57 -17.87 3.72
CA LEU A 389 -1.92 -17.22 4.86
C LEU A 389 -2.50 -17.67 6.21
N ILE A 390 -3.80 -17.95 6.30
CA ILE A 390 -4.39 -18.57 7.49
C ILE A 390 -3.81 -19.97 7.71
N ASN A 391 -3.67 -20.76 6.65
CA ASN A 391 -3.05 -22.08 6.73
C ASN A 391 -1.58 -21.99 7.22
N VAL A 392 -0.80 -21.04 6.71
CA VAL A 392 0.56 -20.78 7.22
C VAL A 392 0.49 -20.40 8.71
N TYR A 393 -0.36 -19.45 9.08
CA TYR A 393 -0.47 -18.96 10.46
C TYR A 393 -0.81 -20.07 11.47
N ILE A 394 -1.69 -21.02 11.11
CA ILE A 394 -2.04 -22.17 11.93
C ILE A 394 -0.85 -23.12 12.14
N ARG A 395 0.02 -23.24 11.14
CA ARG A 395 1.24 -24.08 11.21
C ARG A 395 2.41 -23.43 11.95
N LEU A 396 2.38 -22.11 12.20
CA LEU A 396 3.41 -21.41 12.96
C LEU A 396 3.35 -21.78 14.44
N THR A 397 4.51 -22.07 15.02
CA THR A 397 4.69 -22.21 16.48
C THR A 397 4.60 -20.84 17.16
N GLU A 398 4.35 -20.83 18.47
CA GLU A 398 4.30 -19.59 19.26
C GLU A 398 5.64 -18.83 19.24
N GLU A 399 6.77 -19.55 19.18
CA GLU A 399 8.09 -18.92 19.07
C GLU A 399 8.28 -18.24 17.70
N GLU A 400 7.86 -18.89 16.60
CA GLU A 400 7.90 -18.30 15.26
C GLU A 400 7.00 -17.06 15.17
N LYS A 401 5.78 -17.10 15.74
CA LYS A 401 4.88 -15.95 15.82
C LYS A 401 5.50 -14.81 16.60
N LYS A 402 6.15 -15.11 17.74
CA LYS A 402 6.83 -14.11 18.55
C LYS A 402 7.96 -13.44 17.77
N GLN A 403 8.77 -14.18 17.03
CA GLN A 403 9.86 -13.61 16.22
C GLN A 403 9.35 -12.77 15.03
N LEU A 404 8.21 -13.14 14.46
CA LEU A 404 7.62 -12.39 13.33
C LEU A 404 6.89 -11.11 13.76
N PHE A 405 6.22 -11.13 14.94
CA PHE A 405 5.24 -10.10 15.29
C PHE A 405 5.62 -9.28 16.53
N THR A 406 6.61 -9.74 17.33
CA THR A 406 7.12 -8.92 18.45
C THR A 406 8.14 -7.93 17.92
N ILE A 407 7.81 -6.67 17.98
CA ILE A 407 8.73 -5.52 17.82
C ILE A 407 8.54 -4.64 19.02
#